data_12383fab0d1da1de0d645afab1a78b37
#
_entry.id   12383fab0d1da1de0d645afab1a78b37
#
_cell.length_a   1.000
_cell.length_b   1.000
_cell.length_c   1.000
_cell.angle_alpha   90.00
_cell.angle_beta   90.00
_cell.angle_gamma   90.00
#
_symmetry.space_group_name_H-M   'P 1'
#
loop_
_entity.id
_entity.type
_entity.pdbx_description
1 polymer ?
#
loop_
_entity_poly.entity_id
_entity_poly.type
_entity_poly.pdbx_seq_one_letter_code
_entity_poly.pdbx_strand_id
1 'polypeptide(L)'
;MGKKFNATPLFDAHKKFVRLPMGMAMFDEYPDSKQFIVARSNDIPEIRDDALHTQSFLKSYSRKSEATFRTYRNEVERLLLWAWTICNKSVIQLKRPDLEAYFDFVNAPNSSWVAASVQDRFKQINGNYMQNPDWRPFAAKIAKEDRAEALSMGYHVQVTTDGHRLSHEAMKISYSAISCFYDYLTDEGYAFGNPIPAIRKQSAYLIKGKTSKSIKRLSDLQWEVVLESIELAADKDPLHERTLFITAMLKTLYLRVSELSERTNWQPAWKHFWRDNEGNHWLKVLGKGNKVRDVSVPSALSAYIQRYQAYRTELNPDFGANSALVAKTRGAGGMTSRQLRRIVQQGFDLGYERMRSEGFNEEAATLREATTHWLRHTGASQDIATRPLKHMADDLGHASMGTTDQVYIQSDMKERAKSGEKRKV
;
A
#
# COMPACT_ATOMS: atom_id res chain seq x y z
N MET A 1 9.83 36.91 11.37
CA MET A 1 8.68 35.99 11.13
C MET A 1 8.85 35.39 9.73
N GLY A 2 9.35 34.12 9.64
CA GLY A 2 9.51 33.44 8.37
C GLY A 2 8.15 33.22 7.72
N LYS A 3 8.01 33.59 6.42
CA LYS A 3 6.80 33.27 5.64
C LYS A 3 6.50 31.79 5.77
N LYS A 4 5.33 31.42 6.32
CA LYS A 4 4.84 30.05 6.34
C LYS A 4 4.88 29.54 4.90
N PHE A 5 5.62 28.46 4.65
CA PHE A 5 5.63 27.78 3.36
C PHE A 5 4.19 27.30 3.08
N ASN A 6 3.61 27.81 2.03
CA ASN A 6 2.28 27.40 1.59
C ASN A 6 2.47 26.53 0.34
N ALA A 7 2.46 25.21 0.54
CA ALA A 7 2.63 24.26 -0.56
C ALA A 7 1.39 24.29 -1.46
N THR A 8 1.57 24.64 -2.72
CA THR A 8 0.51 24.57 -3.74
C THR A 8 0.58 23.23 -4.46
N PRO A 9 -0.44 22.35 -4.34
CA PRO A 9 -0.46 21.10 -5.10
C PRO A 9 -0.61 21.40 -6.60
N LEU A 10 0.05 20.58 -7.44
CA LEU A 10 0.07 20.80 -8.90
C LEU A 10 -0.87 19.85 -9.65
N PHE A 11 -0.97 18.61 -9.20
CA PHE A 11 -1.70 17.55 -9.92
C PHE A 11 -2.67 16.82 -9.00
N ASP A 12 -3.90 16.59 -9.45
CA ASP A 12 -4.95 15.95 -8.66
C ASP A 12 -4.87 14.41 -8.68
N ALA A 13 -5.84 13.76 -8.04
CA ALA A 13 -5.99 12.32 -8.00
C ALA A 13 -6.19 11.73 -9.41
N HIS A 14 -5.77 10.48 -9.61
CA HIS A 14 -5.80 9.77 -10.87
C HIS A 14 -7.14 9.92 -11.63
N LYS A 15 -8.27 9.68 -10.95
CA LYS A 15 -9.59 9.72 -11.56
C LYS A 15 -9.97 11.07 -12.17
N LYS A 16 -9.49 12.16 -11.57
CA LYS A 16 -9.67 13.53 -12.09
C LYS A 16 -8.64 13.83 -13.15
N PHE A 17 -7.36 13.59 -12.86
CA PHE A 17 -6.26 13.85 -13.77
C PHE A 17 -6.45 13.27 -15.18
N VAL A 18 -6.94 12.02 -15.30
CA VAL A 18 -7.13 11.37 -16.61
C VAL A 18 -8.23 12.00 -17.46
N ARG A 19 -9.14 12.75 -16.88
CA ARG A 19 -10.28 13.41 -17.54
C ARG A 19 -9.95 14.83 -17.99
N LEU A 20 -8.86 15.39 -17.48
CA LEU A 20 -8.47 16.78 -17.77
C LEU A 20 -7.80 16.90 -19.14
N PRO A 21 -7.94 18.06 -19.80
CA PRO A 21 -7.18 18.36 -21.01
C PRO A 21 -5.68 18.35 -20.73
N MET A 22 -4.88 18.13 -21.76
CA MET A 22 -3.43 18.25 -21.65
C MET A 22 -3.02 19.73 -21.87
N GLY A 23 -1.83 20.08 -21.43
CA GLY A 23 -1.30 21.43 -21.56
C GLY A 23 -1.71 22.36 -20.44
N MET A 24 -1.46 23.64 -20.60
CA MET A 24 -1.80 24.66 -19.58
C MET A 24 -3.30 24.76 -19.29
N ALA A 25 -4.15 24.31 -20.23
CA ALA A 25 -5.60 24.25 -20.05
C ALA A 25 -6.02 23.33 -18.89
N MET A 26 -5.20 22.35 -18.51
CA MET A 26 -5.44 21.54 -17.30
C MET A 26 -5.56 22.41 -16.05
N PHE A 27 -4.74 23.45 -15.95
CA PHE A 27 -4.67 24.29 -14.77
C PHE A 27 -5.80 25.34 -14.70
N ASP A 28 -6.67 25.44 -15.72
CA ASP A 28 -7.82 26.34 -15.68
C ASP A 28 -8.83 25.93 -14.60
N GLU A 29 -8.92 24.62 -14.29
CA GLU A 29 -9.73 24.10 -13.18
C GLU A 29 -9.06 24.26 -11.81
N TYR A 30 -7.77 24.65 -11.75
CA TYR A 30 -6.93 24.77 -10.54
C TYR A 30 -6.29 26.17 -10.47
N PRO A 31 -7.08 27.22 -10.16
CA PRO A 31 -6.61 28.61 -10.24
C PRO A 31 -5.36 28.89 -9.41
N ASP A 32 -5.27 28.34 -8.20
CA ASP A 32 -4.11 28.53 -7.31
C ASP A 32 -2.83 27.93 -7.91
N SER A 33 -2.93 26.73 -8.50
CA SER A 33 -1.80 26.06 -9.17
C SER A 33 -1.36 26.82 -10.42
N LYS A 34 -2.33 27.32 -11.20
CA LYS A 34 -2.06 28.17 -12.36
C LYS A 34 -1.36 29.47 -11.96
N GLN A 35 -1.89 30.17 -10.96
CA GLN A 35 -1.30 31.40 -10.46
C GLN A 35 0.11 31.17 -9.90
N PHE A 36 0.34 30.08 -9.19
CA PHE A 36 1.65 29.71 -8.67
C PHE A 36 2.69 29.54 -9.78
N ILE A 37 2.36 28.81 -10.86
CA ILE A 37 3.25 28.58 -12.02
C ILE A 37 3.50 29.93 -12.74
N VAL A 38 2.46 30.73 -12.97
CA VAL A 38 2.59 32.01 -13.68
C VAL A 38 3.43 33.00 -12.88
N ALA A 39 3.19 33.12 -11.58
CA ALA A 39 3.94 34.03 -10.72
C ALA A 39 5.45 33.72 -10.68
N ARG A 40 5.82 32.44 -10.78
CA ARG A 40 7.23 32.04 -10.77
C ARG A 40 7.89 32.01 -12.14
N SER A 41 7.14 32.14 -13.22
CA SER A 41 7.73 32.13 -14.57
C SER A 41 8.66 33.30 -14.86
N ASN A 42 8.62 34.38 -14.04
CA ASN A 42 9.58 35.47 -14.12
C ASN A 42 10.95 35.10 -13.56
N ASP A 43 11.00 34.23 -12.53
CA ASP A 43 12.23 33.79 -11.88
C ASP A 43 12.79 32.51 -12.53
N ILE A 44 11.89 31.67 -13.04
CA ILE A 44 12.20 30.37 -13.66
C ILE A 44 11.45 30.30 -15.00
N PRO A 45 12.07 30.73 -16.11
CA PRO A 45 11.42 30.76 -17.42
C PRO A 45 10.86 29.40 -17.88
N GLU A 46 11.56 28.31 -17.56
CA GLU A 46 11.21 26.94 -17.98
C GLU A 46 10.13 26.29 -17.09
N ILE A 47 9.60 26.97 -16.06
CA ILE A 47 8.66 26.37 -15.10
C ILE A 47 7.38 25.81 -15.77
N ARG A 48 6.94 26.45 -16.86
CA ARG A 48 5.78 25.98 -17.63
C ARG A 48 6.10 24.69 -18.35
N ASP A 49 7.27 24.60 -18.95
CA ASP A 49 7.73 23.40 -19.66
C ASP A 49 7.98 22.25 -18.68
N ASP A 50 8.57 22.52 -17.51
CA ASP A 50 8.66 21.56 -16.39
C ASP A 50 7.29 20.98 -16.05
N ALA A 51 6.27 21.82 -15.89
CA ALA A 51 4.92 21.41 -15.57
C ALA A 51 4.29 20.55 -16.68
N LEU A 52 4.48 20.95 -17.95
CA LEU A 52 3.94 20.25 -19.13
C LEU A 52 4.61 18.88 -19.35
N HIS A 53 5.93 18.82 -19.25
CA HIS A 53 6.65 17.53 -19.34
C HIS A 53 6.27 16.62 -18.19
N THR A 54 6.09 17.15 -16.98
CA THR A 54 5.60 16.37 -15.84
C THR A 54 4.18 15.85 -16.08
N GLN A 55 3.30 16.65 -16.62
CA GLN A 55 1.94 16.23 -16.99
C GLN A 55 1.98 15.07 -17.99
N SER A 56 2.80 15.17 -19.02
CA SER A 56 2.97 14.13 -20.06
C SER A 56 3.55 12.84 -19.48
N PHE A 57 4.56 12.95 -18.61
CA PHE A 57 5.11 11.84 -17.86
C PHE A 57 4.03 11.15 -17.01
N LEU A 58 3.27 11.89 -16.22
CA LEU A 58 2.20 11.34 -15.38
C LEU A 58 1.09 10.71 -16.24
N LYS A 59 0.79 11.25 -17.42
CA LYS A 59 -0.19 10.70 -18.35
C LYS A 59 0.24 9.33 -18.85
N SER A 60 1.52 9.11 -19.14
CA SER A 60 2.04 7.81 -19.58
C SER A 60 1.86 6.75 -18.48
N TYR A 61 2.05 7.12 -17.23
CA TYR A 61 1.87 6.21 -16.07
C TYR A 61 0.42 6.05 -15.63
N SER A 62 -0.47 6.98 -15.98
CA SER A 62 -1.90 6.88 -15.66
C SER A 62 -2.58 5.66 -16.30
N ARG A 63 -2.01 5.13 -17.41
CA ARG A 63 -2.49 3.92 -18.09
C ARG A 63 -2.13 2.62 -17.36
N LYS A 64 -1.17 2.64 -16.43
CA LYS A 64 -0.67 1.42 -15.73
C LYS A 64 -1.52 1.07 -14.53
N SER A 65 -1.50 1.90 -13.49
CA SER A 65 -2.32 1.71 -12.29
C SER A 65 -2.44 3.01 -11.50
N GLU A 66 -3.57 3.19 -10.81
CA GLU A 66 -3.79 4.33 -9.92
C GLU A 66 -2.72 4.43 -8.82
N ALA A 67 -2.28 3.29 -8.29
CA ALA A 67 -1.25 3.27 -7.25
C ALA A 67 0.12 3.72 -7.78
N THR A 68 0.50 3.28 -8.98
CA THR A 68 1.74 3.72 -9.65
C THR A 68 1.68 5.20 -9.97
N PHE A 69 0.59 5.66 -10.58
CA PHE A 69 0.37 7.09 -10.84
C PHE A 69 0.52 7.92 -9.57
N ARG A 70 -0.17 7.54 -8.48
CA ARG A 70 -0.11 8.25 -7.20
C ARG A 70 1.31 8.34 -6.65
N THR A 71 2.07 7.26 -6.75
CA THR A 71 3.45 7.23 -6.27
C THR A 71 4.32 8.19 -7.07
N TYR A 72 4.31 8.09 -8.40
CA TYR A 72 5.12 8.96 -9.25
C TYR A 72 4.69 10.43 -9.15
N ARG A 73 3.38 10.70 -9.13
CA ARG A 73 2.87 12.06 -8.92
C ARG A 73 3.43 12.67 -7.62
N ASN A 74 3.38 11.93 -6.51
CA ASN A 74 3.83 12.47 -5.23
C ASN A 74 5.34 12.75 -5.23
N GLU A 75 6.14 11.85 -5.79
CA GLU A 75 7.60 12.02 -5.79
C GLU A 75 8.04 13.13 -6.74
N VAL A 76 7.50 13.14 -7.97
CA VAL A 76 7.87 14.16 -8.95
C VAL A 76 7.38 15.55 -8.53
N GLU A 77 6.14 15.66 -8.01
CA GLU A 77 5.64 16.93 -7.51
C GLU A 77 6.47 17.49 -6.34
N ARG A 78 6.99 16.63 -5.45
CA ARG A 78 7.93 17.05 -4.40
C ARG A 78 9.21 17.65 -4.98
N LEU A 79 9.75 17.01 -6.02
CA LEU A 79 10.93 17.54 -6.72
C LEU A 79 10.65 18.88 -7.37
N LEU A 80 9.53 19.04 -8.10
CA LEU A 80 9.15 20.31 -8.71
C LEU A 80 9.01 21.41 -7.67
N LEU A 81 8.24 21.15 -6.62
CA LEU A 81 8.02 22.14 -5.56
C LEU A 81 9.33 22.52 -4.86
N TRP A 82 10.20 21.56 -4.59
CA TRP A 82 11.50 21.81 -3.98
C TRP A 82 12.42 22.61 -4.93
N ALA A 83 12.52 22.20 -6.19
CA ALA A 83 13.31 22.88 -7.20
C ALA A 83 12.87 24.33 -7.38
N TRP A 84 11.58 24.55 -7.49
CA TRP A 84 11.02 25.89 -7.75
C TRP A 84 10.96 26.80 -6.53
N THR A 85 10.85 26.26 -5.29
CA THR A 85 10.66 27.08 -4.10
C THR A 85 11.88 27.21 -3.20
N ILE A 86 12.76 26.21 -3.21
CA ILE A 86 13.97 26.19 -2.39
C ILE A 86 15.22 26.48 -3.25
N CYS A 87 15.34 25.76 -4.36
CA CYS A 87 16.50 25.87 -5.24
C CYS A 87 16.38 27.03 -6.24
N ASN A 88 15.17 27.50 -6.50
CA ASN A 88 14.82 28.52 -7.51
C ASN A 88 15.38 28.17 -8.92
N LYS A 89 15.23 26.91 -9.31
CA LYS A 89 15.70 26.34 -10.58
C LYS A 89 14.62 25.50 -11.26
N SER A 90 14.66 25.44 -12.59
CA SER A 90 13.98 24.40 -13.36
C SER A 90 14.62 23.03 -13.05
N VAL A 91 13.84 21.94 -13.22
CA VAL A 91 14.34 20.57 -13.00
C VAL A 91 15.48 20.19 -13.97
N ILE A 92 15.53 20.77 -15.16
CA ILE A 92 16.61 20.53 -16.13
C ILE A 92 17.91 21.29 -15.77
N GLN A 93 17.82 22.28 -14.90
CA GLN A 93 18.97 23.06 -14.41
C GLN A 93 19.60 22.44 -13.17
N LEU A 94 18.94 21.44 -12.54
CA LEU A 94 19.45 20.76 -11.36
C LEU A 94 20.68 19.93 -11.70
N LYS A 95 21.80 20.25 -11.06
CA LYS A 95 23.03 19.50 -11.13
C LYS A 95 23.09 18.44 -10.04
N ARG A 96 24.08 17.57 -10.11
CA ARG A 96 24.30 16.50 -9.11
C ARG A 96 24.27 17.01 -7.66
N PRO A 97 24.98 18.11 -7.27
CA PRO A 97 24.91 18.60 -5.88
C PRO A 97 23.51 19.05 -5.47
N ASP A 98 22.74 19.66 -6.39
CA ASP A 98 21.37 20.08 -6.10
C ASP A 98 20.48 18.85 -5.83
N LEU A 99 20.64 17.78 -6.61
CA LEU A 99 19.87 16.54 -6.43
C LEU A 99 20.29 15.75 -5.19
N GLU A 100 21.56 15.77 -4.82
CA GLU A 100 22.03 15.23 -3.54
C GLU A 100 21.39 16.00 -2.38
N ALA A 101 21.39 17.34 -2.41
CA ALA A 101 20.70 18.19 -1.44
C ALA A 101 19.17 17.96 -1.41
N TYR A 102 18.56 17.67 -2.57
CA TYR A 102 17.15 17.28 -2.62
C TYR A 102 16.89 15.97 -1.86
N PHE A 103 17.73 14.93 -2.03
CA PHE A 103 17.53 13.68 -1.32
C PHE A 103 17.82 13.82 0.18
N ASP A 104 18.73 14.68 0.60
CA ASP A 104 18.94 15.05 2.00
C ASP A 104 17.67 15.70 2.58
N PHE A 105 17.09 16.65 1.84
CA PHE A 105 15.85 17.28 2.20
C PHE A 105 14.67 16.28 2.27
N VAL A 106 14.54 15.38 1.28
CA VAL A 106 13.46 14.37 1.27
C VAL A 106 13.58 13.42 2.46
N ASN A 107 14.80 13.06 2.86
CA ASN A 107 15.02 12.22 4.03
C ASN A 107 14.58 12.89 5.33
N ALA A 108 14.78 14.20 5.47
CA ALA A 108 14.45 14.97 6.66
C ALA A 108 13.86 16.35 6.28
N PRO A 109 12.62 16.39 5.75
CA PRO A 109 12.00 17.63 5.31
C PRO A 109 11.68 18.54 6.48
N ASN A 110 11.67 19.85 6.22
CA ASN A 110 11.24 20.83 7.20
C ASN A 110 9.79 20.54 7.65
N SER A 111 9.47 20.80 8.92
CA SER A 111 8.13 20.56 9.49
C SER A 111 7.02 21.29 8.73
N SER A 112 7.30 22.44 8.12
CA SER A 112 6.34 23.16 7.27
C SER A 112 5.92 22.42 6.00
N TRP A 113 6.68 21.39 5.57
CA TRP A 113 6.38 20.52 4.45
C TRP A 113 5.63 19.24 4.84
N VAL A 114 5.38 19.04 6.12
CA VAL A 114 4.79 17.81 6.68
C VAL A 114 3.42 18.13 7.28
N ALA A 115 2.37 17.46 6.79
CA ALA A 115 1.05 17.50 7.40
C ALA A 115 0.97 16.46 8.54
N ALA A 116 0.18 16.75 9.56
CA ALA A 116 -0.10 15.80 10.65
C ALA A 116 -0.82 14.51 10.18
N SER A 117 -1.56 14.59 9.07
CA SER A 117 -2.20 13.43 8.42
C SER A 117 -2.30 13.66 6.91
N VAL A 118 -2.59 12.59 6.17
CA VAL A 118 -2.84 12.70 4.73
C VAL A 118 -4.08 13.55 4.49
N GLN A 119 -3.92 14.64 3.75
CA GLN A 119 -4.97 15.59 3.38
C GLN A 119 -5.28 15.50 1.88
N ASP A 120 -6.52 15.84 1.51
CA ASP A 120 -6.87 16.05 0.12
C ASP A 120 -6.11 17.26 -0.43
N ARG A 121 -5.70 17.22 -1.69
CA ARG A 121 -4.90 18.25 -2.34
C ARG A 121 -5.71 19.51 -2.59
N PHE A 122 -6.93 19.31 -3.07
CA PHE A 122 -7.84 20.36 -3.47
C PHE A 122 -9.18 20.17 -2.76
N LYS A 123 -9.84 21.30 -2.49
CA LYS A 123 -11.23 21.37 -2.02
C LYS A 123 -12.07 22.03 -3.11
N GLN A 124 -13.26 21.51 -3.37
CA GLN A 124 -14.17 22.14 -4.32
C GLN A 124 -14.90 23.30 -3.66
N ILE A 125 -14.72 24.52 -4.17
CA ILE A 125 -15.35 25.74 -3.68
C ILE A 125 -15.93 26.47 -4.90
N ASN A 126 -17.23 26.74 -4.91
CA ASN A 126 -17.93 27.46 -5.99
C ASN A 126 -17.63 26.89 -7.41
N GLY A 127 -17.54 25.56 -7.53
CA GLY A 127 -17.27 24.89 -8.81
C GLY A 127 -15.79 24.74 -9.17
N ASN A 128 -14.88 25.49 -8.55
CA ASN A 128 -13.44 25.42 -8.79
C ASN A 128 -12.73 24.53 -7.77
N TYR A 129 -11.61 23.94 -8.18
CA TYR A 129 -10.72 23.16 -7.29
C TYR A 129 -9.64 24.08 -6.70
N MET A 130 -9.94 24.63 -5.52
CA MET A 130 -9.00 25.47 -4.77
C MET A 130 -8.01 24.59 -3.98
N GLN A 131 -6.78 25.09 -3.78
CA GLN A 131 -5.80 24.38 -2.96
C GLN A 131 -6.34 24.17 -1.54
N ASN A 132 -6.07 22.99 -0.99
CA ASN A 132 -6.34 22.74 0.44
C ASN A 132 -5.21 23.33 1.29
N PRO A 133 -5.47 24.33 2.14
CA PRO A 133 -4.42 24.98 2.95
C PRO A 133 -3.75 24.03 3.95
N ASP A 134 -4.40 22.91 4.28
CA ASP A 134 -3.87 21.91 5.20
C ASP A 134 -3.00 20.85 4.48
N TRP A 135 -3.02 20.83 3.14
CA TRP A 135 -2.22 19.88 2.39
C TRP A 135 -0.73 20.22 2.45
N ARG A 136 0.09 19.18 2.57
CA ARG A 136 1.55 19.26 2.48
C ARG A 136 2.09 18.12 1.64
N PRO A 137 3.29 18.27 1.02
CA PRO A 137 3.91 17.23 0.19
C PRO A 137 4.23 15.93 0.97
N PHE A 138 4.45 16.04 2.28
CA PHE A 138 4.64 14.92 3.18
C PHE A 138 3.51 14.86 4.20
N ALA A 139 3.32 13.66 4.78
CA ALA A 139 2.41 13.47 5.89
C ALA A 139 3.07 12.58 6.93
N ALA A 140 2.97 12.98 8.20
CA ALA A 140 3.42 12.16 9.31
C ALA A 140 2.63 10.85 9.37
N LYS A 141 3.31 9.78 9.74
CA LYS A 141 2.67 8.48 9.98
C LYS A 141 2.57 8.28 11.48
N ILE A 142 1.34 8.21 11.96
CA ILE A 142 1.08 7.76 13.33
C ILE A 142 1.11 6.23 13.28
N ALA A 143 1.82 5.60 14.20
CA ALA A 143 1.74 4.16 14.37
C ALA A 143 0.28 3.75 14.62
N LYS A 144 -0.09 2.57 14.14
CA LYS A 144 -1.47 2.09 14.25
C LYS A 144 -1.86 1.87 15.71
N GLU A 145 -0.89 1.47 16.51
CA GLU A 145 -0.97 1.28 17.94
C GLU A 145 -1.30 2.58 18.67
N ASP A 146 -0.51 3.64 18.47
CA ASP A 146 -0.73 4.97 19.07
C ASP A 146 -2.11 5.52 18.71
N ARG A 147 -2.55 5.29 17.47
CA ARG A 147 -3.90 5.71 17.03
C ARG A 147 -5.00 4.93 17.74
N ALA A 148 -4.84 3.62 17.90
CA ALA A 148 -5.82 2.78 18.58
C ALA A 148 -5.88 3.10 20.08
N GLU A 149 -4.73 3.36 20.71
CA GLU A 149 -4.63 3.76 22.10
C GLU A 149 -5.31 5.11 22.34
N ALA A 150 -4.99 6.11 21.54
CA ALA A 150 -5.62 7.43 21.62
C ALA A 150 -7.13 7.37 21.46
N LEU A 151 -7.61 6.53 20.52
CA LEU A 151 -9.05 6.33 20.30
C LEU A 151 -9.70 5.68 21.52
N SER A 152 -9.04 4.70 22.15
CA SER A 152 -9.56 4.01 23.34
C SER A 152 -9.60 4.91 24.58
N MET A 153 -8.71 5.90 24.64
CA MET A 153 -8.60 6.86 25.74
C MET A 153 -9.33 8.18 25.48
N GLY A 154 -10.00 8.31 24.32
CA GLY A 154 -10.83 9.47 23.96
C GLY A 154 -10.06 10.75 23.64
N TYR A 155 -8.76 10.68 23.34
CA TYR A 155 -8.00 11.85 22.90
C TYR A 155 -7.46 11.74 21.46
N HIS A 156 -7.12 12.92 20.92
CA HIS A 156 -6.44 13.00 19.63
C HIS A 156 -4.93 12.87 19.83
N VAL A 157 -4.30 11.99 19.07
CA VAL A 157 -2.84 11.91 19.02
C VAL A 157 -2.29 13.26 18.56
N GLN A 158 -1.48 13.90 19.39
CA GLN A 158 -0.69 15.04 18.96
C GLN A 158 0.44 14.54 18.07
N VAL A 159 0.31 14.80 16.77
CA VAL A 159 1.30 14.40 15.77
C VAL A 159 2.39 15.46 15.71
N THR A 160 3.59 15.11 16.15
CA THR A 160 4.75 15.94 15.92
C THR A 160 5.17 15.80 14.44
N THR A 161 5.24 16.92 13.74
CA THR A 161 5.79 16.98 12.37
C THR A 161 7.30 17.19 12.39
N ASP A 162 7.84 17.57 13.53
CA ASP A 162 9.28 17.74 13.72
C ASP A 162 9.96 16.37 13.79
N GLY A 163 11.14 16.29 13.19
CA GLY A 163 11.89 15.03 13.13
C GLY A 163 11.34 13.98 12.16
N HIS A 164 10.38 14.36 11.28
CA HIS A 164 9.88 13.45 10.25
C HIS A 164 11.03 12.94 9.37
N ARG A 165 11.08 11.63 9.19
CA ARG A 165 12.07 10.97 8.32
C ARG A 165 11.41 9.94 7.44
N LEU A 166 11.88 9.85 6.19
CA LEU A 166 11.46 8.78 5.31
C LEU A 166 12.10 7.45 5.68
N SER A 167 11.34 6.38 5.57
CA SER A 167 11.88 5.04 5.70
C SER A 167 12.80 4.71 4.52
N HIS A 168 13.73 3.75 4.73
CA HIS A 168 14.61 3.24 3.68
C HIS A 168 13.85 2.82 2.39
N GLU A 169 12.70 2.15 2.53
CA GLU A 169 11.89 1.75 1.37
C GLU A 169 11.24 2.96 0.69
N ALA A 170 10.84 3.99 1.44
CA ALA A 170 10.31 5.22 0.85
C ALA A 170 11.42 5.98 0.11
N MET A 171 12.65 6.03 0.65
CA MET A 171 13.80 6.60 -0.06
C MET A 171 14.08 5.86 -1.37
N LYS A 172 14.06 4.53 -1.39
CA LYS A 172 14.20 3.75 -2.65
C LYS A 172 13.16 4.11 -3.68
N ILE A 173 11.91 4.29 -3.25
CA ILE A 173 10.81 4.68 -4.13
C ILE A 173 11.09 6.06 -4.71
N SER A 174 11.53 7.02 -3.88
CA SER A 174 11.88 8.36 -4.33
C SER A 174 12.99 8.33 -5.40
N TYR A 175 14.11 7.67 -5.12
CA TYR A 175 15.19 7.50 -6.11
C TYR A 175 14.69 6.87 -7.42
N SER A 176 13.86 5.83 -7.33
CA SER A 176 13.36 5.14 -8.52
C SER A 176 12.39 6.00 -9.32
N ALA A 177 11.50 6.73 -8.66
CA ALA A 177 10.53 7.59 -9.33
C ALA A 177 11.20 8.78 -10.02
N ILE A 178 12.16 9.41 -9.35
CA ILE A 178 12.91 10.54 -9.92
C ILE A 178 13.83 10.07 -11.04
N SER A 179 14.46 8.88 -10.93
CA SER A 179 15.22 8.31 -12.04
C SER A 179 14.36 8.09 -13.27
N CYS A 180 13.16 7.44 -13.11
CA CYS A 180 12.24 7.26 -14.22
C CYS A 180 11.75 8.59 -14.84
N PHE A 181 11.64 9.63 -14.02
CA PHE A 181 11.28 10.96 -14.52
C PHE A 181 12.39 11.57 -15.36
N TYR A 182 13.66 11.51 -14.91
CA TYR A 182 14.79 12.01 -15.71
C TYR A 182 15.06 11.16 -16.96
N ASP A 183 14.85 9.83 -16.92
CA ASP A 183 14.90 9.00 -18.13
C ASP A 183 13.88 9.50 -19.16
N TYR A 184 12.61 9.73 -18.71
CA TYR A 184 11.57 10.28 -19.57
C TYR A 184 11.94 11.67 -20.13
N LEU A 185 12.42 12.60 -19.30
CA LEU A 185 12.82 13.93 -19.76
C LEU A 185 13.98 13.89 -20.78
N THR A 186 14.88 12.91 -20.62
CA THR A 186 15.98 12.67 -21.55
C THR A 186 15.50 12.09 -22.87
N ASP A 187 14.58 11.13 -22.83
CA ASP A 187 13.97 10.52 -24.01
C ASP A 187 13.16 11.55 -24.83
N GLU A 188 12.51 12.50 -24.16
CA GLU A 188 11.78 13.62 -24.79
C GLU A 188 12.72 14.78 -25.22
N GLY A 189 14.02 14.67 -25.00
CA GLY A 189 15.01 15.70 -25.35
C GLY A 189 14.93 16.96 -24.51
N TYR A 190 14.18 16.95 -23.41
CA TYR A 190 14.03 18.10 -22.50
C TYR A 190 15.18 18.19 -21.47
N ALA A 191 15.64 17.07 -20.94
CA ALA A 191 16.84 17.02 -20.08
C ALA A 191 18.04 16.44 -20.84
N PHE A 192 19.24 16.89 -20.49
CA PHE A 192 20.48 16.43 -21.11
C PHE A 192 20.82 14.98 -20.73
N GLY A 193 20.39 14.50 -19.56
CA GLY A 193 20.64 13.14 -19.09
C GLY A 193 20.08 12.87 -17.70
N ASN A 194 20.23 11.62 -17.25
CA ASN A 194 19.78 11.18 -15.92
C ASN A 194 20.94 11.04 -14.94
N PRO A 195 21.11 11.95 -13.96
CA PRO A 195 22.17 11.88 -12.96
C PRO A 195 21.86 10.93 -11.79
N ILE A 196 20.62 10.49 -11.64
CA ILE A 196 20.13 9.75 -10.46
C ILE A 196 20.84 8.40 -10.25
N PRO A 197 21.10 7.56 -11.29
CA PRO A 197 21.81 6.29 -11.09
C PRO A 197 23.19 6.45 -10.44
N ALA A 198 23.94 7.52 -10.79
CA ALA A 198 25.25 7.80 -10.22
C ALA A 198 25.15 8.22 -8.73
N ILE A 199 24.19 9.10 -8.41
CA ILE A 199 23.91 9.54 -7.04
C ILE A 199 23.47 8.34 -6.18
N ARG A 200 22.59 7.50 -6.73
CA ARG A 200 22.04 6.33 -6.04
C ARG A 200 23.12 5.33 -5.58
N LYS A 201 24.16 5.14 -6.39
CA LYS A 201 25.29 4.23 -6.07
C LYS A 201 26.05 4.66 -4.82
N GLN A 202 26.11 5.95 -4.54
CA GLN A 202 26.88 6.54 -3.45
C GLN A 202 26.01 6.96 -2.25
N SER A 203 24.70 6.78 -2.35
CA SER A 203 23.77 7.23 -1.33
C SER A 203 23.87 6.44 -0.03
N ALA A 204 24.19 7.12 1.07
CA ALA A 204 24.18 6.56 2.42
C ALA A 204 22.77 6.09 2.84
N TYR A 205 21.71 6.68 2.30
CA TYR A 205 20.31 6.33 2.62
C TYR A 205 19.90 4.97 2.06
N LEU A 206 20.65 4.40 1.12
CA LEU A 206 20.34 3.13 0.46
C LEU A 206 21.26 1.98 0.91
N ILE A 207 22.22 2.26 1.78
CA ILE A 207 23.05 1.23 2.39
C ILE A 207 22.16 0.42 3.34
N LYS A 208 21.94 -0.84 3.00
CA LYS A 208 21.28 -1.77 3.91
C LYS A 208 22.24 -2.12 5.04
N GLY A 209 21.93 -1.69 6.27
CA GLY A 209 22.40 -2.42 7.43
C GLY A 209 21.91 -3.89 7.29
N LYS A 210 22.79 -4.86 7.57
CA LYS A 210 22.49 -6.31 7.53
C LYS A 210 21.49 -6.77 8.62
N THR A 211 20.57 -5.93 9.06
CA THR A 211 19.50 -6.36 9.96
C THR A 211 18.50 -7.16 9.13
N SER A 212 18.50 -8.47 9.32
CA SER A 212 17.43 -9.34 8.82
C SER A 212 16.12 -8.83 9.40
N LYS A 213 15.26 -8.22 8.58
CA LYS A 213 13.90 -7.88 9.01
C LYS A 213 13.20 -9.20 9.28
N SER A 214 12.87 -9.49 10.53
CA SER A 214 11.99 -10.61 10.85
C SER A 214 10.68 -10.44 10.06
N ILE A 215 10.20 -11.53 9.48
CA ILE A 215 8.92 -11.50 8.76
C ILE A 215 7.83 -11.24 9.79
N LYS A 216 7.07 -10.17 9.58
CA LYS A 216 5.92 -9.85 10.42
C LYS A 216 4.79 -10.84 10.10
N ARG A 217 4.57 -11.78 11.03
CA ARG A 217 3.54 -12.83 10.97
C ARG A 217 2.90 -13.00 12.34
N LEU A 218 1.74 -13.64 12.40
CA LEU A 218 1.14 -14.07 13.64
C LEU A 218 1.86 -15.31 14.16
N SER A 219 1.97 -15.45 15.48
CA SER A 219 2.31 -16.73 16.10
C SER A 219 1.15 -17.71 15.97
N ASP A 220 1.40 -19.01 16.22
CA ASP A 220 0.33 -20.00 16.19
C ASP A 220 -0.75 -19.69 17.20
N LEU A 221 -0.38 -19.31 18.43
CA LEU A 221 -1.32 -18.87 19.47
C LEU A 221 -2.17 -17.67 19.02
N GLN A 222 -1.53 -16.63 18.46
CA GLN A 222 -2.26 -15.45 17.98
C GLN A 222 -3.25 -15.81 16.87
N TRP A 223 -2.85 -16.69 15.95
CA TRP A 223 -3.73 -17.12 14.88
C TRP A 223 -4.92 -17.92 15.41
N GLU A 224 -4.71 -18.88 16.29
CA GLU A 224 -5.77 -19.69 16.91
C GLU A 224 -6.77 -18.82 17.67
N VAL A 225 -6.28 -17.91 18.51
CA VAL A 225 -7.14 -16.98 19.27
C VAL A 225 -7.92 -16.05 18.33
N VAL A 226 -7.29 -15.50 17.28
CA VAL A 226 -7.99 -14.64 16.31
C VAL A 226 -9.09 -15.43 15.59
N LEU A 227 -8.78 -16.62 15.08
CA LEU A 227 -9.74 -17.43 14.34
C LEU A 227 -10.93 -17.80 15.22
N GLU A 228 -10.68 -18.36 16.40
CA GLU A 228 -11.74 -18.75 17.36
C GLU A 228 -12.57 -17.56 17.83
N SER A 229 -11.94 -16.39 18.06
CA SER A 229 -12.68 -15.18 18.43
C SER A 229 -13.65 -14.72 17.33
N ILE A 230 -13.23 -14.86 16.05
CA ILE A 230 -14.11 -14.54 14.93
C ILE A 230 -15.22 -15.59 14.79
N GLU A 231 -14.94 -16.88 15.01
CA GLU A 231 -15.92 -17.96 15.00
C GLU A 231 -17.00 -17.72 16.05
N LEU A 232 -16.60 -17.47 17.29
CA LEU A 232 -17.53 -17.16 18.40
C LEU A 232 -18.35 -15.88 18.14
N ALA A 233 -17.76 -14.89 17.46
CA ALA A 233 -18.47 -13.68 17.08
C ALA A 233 -19.48 -13.99 15.96
N ALA A 234 -19.14 -14.83 14.98
CA ALA A 234 -20.02 -15.23 13.89
C ALA A 234 -21.19 -16.11 14.37
N ASP A 235 -20.97 -16.93 15.39
CA ASP A 235 -22.04 -17.72 16.02
C ASP A 235 -23.07 -16.84 16.73
N LYS A 236 -22.67 -15.65 17.21
CA LYS A 236 -23.56 -14.68 17.87
C LYS A 236 -24.19 -13.70 16.91
N ASP A 237 -23.43 -13.24 15.92
CA ASP A 237 -23.85 -12.26 14.91
C ASP A 237 -23.40 -12.72 13.52
N PRO A 238 -24.33 -13.14 12.65
CA PRO A 238 -24.03 -13.62 11.29
C PRO A 238 -23.28 -12.60 10.43
N LEU A 239 -23.26 -11.31 10.78
CA LEU A 239 -22.43 -10.31 10.08
C LEU A 239 -20.94 -10.65 10.11
N HIS A 240 -20.48 -11.38 11.15
CA HIS A 240 -19.09 -11.84 11.27
C HIS A 240 -18.76 -13.06 10.41
N GLU A 241 -19.73 -13.74 9.78
CA GLU A 241 -19.48 -14.80 8.79
C GLU A 241 -18.57 -14.28 7.65
N ARG A 242 -18.75 -13.04 7.25
CA ARG A 242 -17.90 -12.38 6.27
C ARG A 242 -16.49 -12.16 6.80
N THR A 243 -16.35 -11.77 8.06
CA THR A 243 -15.04 -11.57 8.71
C THR A 243 -14.29 -12.90 8.76
N LEU A 244 -14.97 -13.96 9.16
CA LEU A 244 -14.45 -15.32 9.25
C LEU A 244 -13.97 -15.81 7.88
N PHE A 245 -14.84 -15.75 6.87
CA PHE A 245 -14.53 -16.19 5.51
C PHE A 245 -13.33 -15.45 4.92
N ILE A 246 -13.30 -14.11 4.97
CA ILE A 246 -12.19 -13.31 4.41
C ILE A 246 -10.88 -13.64 5.12
N THR A 247 -10.88 -13.74 6.44
CA THR A 247 -9.68 -13.97 7.25
C THR A 247 -9.12 -15.37 6.99
N ALA A 248 -9.99 -16.38 6.95
CA ALA A 248 -9.62 -17.76 6.62
C ALA A 248 -9.04 -17.87 5.20
N MET A 249 -9.71 -17.25 4.20
CA MET A 249 -9.26 -17.23 2.80
C MET A 249 -7.87 -16.59 2.64
N LEU A 250 -7.65 -15.43 3.26
CA LEU A 250 -6.37 -14.70 3.14
C LEU A 250 -5.21 -15.47 3.73
N LYS A 251 -5.41 -16.17 4.85
CA LYS A 251 -4.37 -16.98 5.51
C LYS A 251 -4.15 -18.28 4.77
N THR A 252 -5.20 -19.04 4.50
CA THR A 252 -5.10 -20.42 4.01
C THR A 252 -4.70 -20.51 2.54
N LEU A 253 -5.13 -19.55 1.72
CA LEU A 253 -4.80 -19.48 0.30
C LEU A 253 -3.67 -18.47 -0.02
N TYR A 254 -3.02 -17.92 0.99
CA TYR A 254 -1.94 -16.91 0.88
C TYR A 254 -2.30 -15.74 -0.03
N LEU A 255 -3.56 -15.32 -0.04
CA LEU A 255 -4.04 -14.31 -0.97
C LEU A 255 -3.58 -12.91 -0.59
N ARG A 256 -3.32 -12.09 -1.60
CA ARG A 256 -3.26 -10.64 -1.40
C ARG A 256 -4.69 -10.11 -1.29
N VAL A 257 -4.92 -9.15 -0.40
CA VAL A 257 -6.25 -8.53 -0.25
C VAL A 257 -6.81 -8.01 -1.57
N SER A 258 -5.95 -7.57 -2.49
CA SER A 258 -6.35 -7.12 -3.83
C SER A 258 -6.87 -8.24 -4.74
N GLU A 259 -6.58 -9.50 -4.44
CA GLU A 259 -7.05 -10.66 -5.21
C GLU A 259 -8.50 -11.03 -4.85
N LEU A 260 -8.94 -10.68 -3.62
CA LEU A 260 -10.34 -10.79 -3.18
C LEU A 260 -11.15 -9.51 -3.44
N SER A 261 -10.52 -8.39 -3.81
CA SER A 261 -11.21 -7.13 -3.98
C SER A 261 -11.69 -6.89 -5.40
N GLU A 262 -12.87 -6.25 -5.51
CA GLU A 262 -13.33 -5.73 -6.79
C GLU A 262 -12.44 -4.59 -7.29
N ARG A 263 -12.07 -4.64 -8.56
CA ARG A 263 -11.28 -3.64 -9.30
C ARG A 263 -11.85 -3.49 -10.70
N THR A 264 -11.47 -2.45 -11.40
CA THR A 264 -11.94 -2.17 -12.77
C THR A 264 -11.75 -3.36 -13.72
N ASN A 265 -10.64 -4.09 -13.58
CA ASN A 265 -10.28 -5.23 -14.44
C ASN A 265 -10.42 -6.59 -13.74
N TRP A 266 -11.00 -6.63 -12.54
CA TRP A 266 -11.15 -7.86 -11.77
C TRP A 266 -12.36 -7.82 -10.86
N GLN A 267 -13.28 -8.75 -11.07
CA GLN A 267 -14.48 -8.93 -10.27
C GLN A 267 -14.50 -10.37 -9.74
N PRO A 268 -13.91 -10.63 -8.55
CA PRO A 268 -13.91 -11.95 -7.95
C PRO A 268 -15.34 -12.40 -7.69
N ALA A 269 -15.69 -13.59 -8.18
CA ALA A 269 -17.02 -14.17 -8.11
C ALA A 269 -16.95 -15.66 -7.76
N TRP A 270 -18.06 -16.24 -7.34
CA TRP A 270 -18.13 -17.64 -6.95
C TRP A 270 -17.79 -18.60 -8.08
N LYS A 271 -18.02 -18.26 -9.34
CA LYS A 271 -17.60 -19.05 -10.52
C LYS A 271 -16.08 -19.23 -10.65
N HIS A 272 -15.29 -18.47 -9.90
CA HIS A 272 -13.85 -18.64 -9.90
C HIS A 272 -13.37 -19.80 -9.03
N PHE A 273 -14.25 -20.37 -8.16
CA PHE A 273 -14.03 -21.70 -7.61
C PHE A 273 -14.39 -22.74 -8.67
N TRP A 274 -13.49 -23.69 -8.86
CA TRP A 274 -13.67 -24.77 -9.82
C TRP A 274 -13.03 -26.06 -9.34
N ARG A 275 -13.37 -27.17 -9.99
CA ARG A 275 -12.79 -28.49 -9.72
C ARG A 275 -12.12 -29.01 -10.98
N ASP A 276 -10.94 -29.65 -10.80
CA ASP A 276 -10.31 -30.39 -11.89
C ASP A 276 -10.93 -31.81 -12.04
N ASN A 277 -10.43 -32.54 -13.01
CA ASN A 277 -10.93 -33.89 -13.33
C ASN A 277 -10.62 -34.92 -12.23
N GLU A 278 -9.69 -34.62 -11.35
CA GLU A 278 -9.31 -35.47 -10.19
C GLU A 278 -10.10 -35.08 -8.94
N GLY A 279 -10.96 -34.08 -9.02
CA GLY A 279 -11.79 -33.61 -7.92
C GLY A 279 -11.13 -32.60 -6.99
N ASN A 280 -9.91 -32.13 -7.31
CA ASN A 280 -9.24 -31.10 -6.53
C ASN A 280 -9.92 -29.74 -6.70
N HIS A 281 -9.94 -28.97 -5.63
CA HIS A 281 -10.57 -27.65 -5.62
C HIS A 281 -9.54 -26.55 -5.86
N TRP A 282 -9.91 -25.61 -6.71
CA TRP A 282 -9.07 -24.50 -7.12
C TRP A 282 -9.82 -23.17 -7.03
N LEU A 283 -9.09 -22.09 -6.78
CA LEU A 283 -9.59 -20.73 -6.89
C LEU A 283 -8.77 -19.95 -7.91
N LYS A 284 -9.42 -19.50 -8.97
CA LYS A 284 -8.82 -18.60 -9.97
C LYS A 284 -8.72 -17.20 -9.42
N VAL A 285 -7.53 -16.59 -9.48
CA VAL A 285 -7.27 -15.23 -8.98
C VAL A 285 -6.47 -14.40 -9.98
N LEU A 286 -6.68 -13.08 -9.98
CA LEU A 286 -5.89 -12.12 -10.75
C LEU A 286 -4.87 -11.43 -9.85
N GLY A 287 -3.60 -11.78 -10.02
CA GLY A 287 -2.48 -11.28 -9.25
C GLY A 287 -1.89 -9.96 -9.74
N LYS A 288 -0.70 -9.62 -9.25
CA LYS A 288 0.07 -8.45 -9.67
C LYS A 288 0.49 -8.58 -11.13
N GLY A 289 0.38 -7.48 -11.89
CA GLY A 289 0.71 -7.46 -13.33
C GLY A 289 -0.31 -8.15 -14.21
N ASN A 290 -1.58 -8.26 -13.76
CA ASN A 290 -2.68 -8.91 -14.48
C ASN A 290 -2.44 -10.39 -14.80
N LYS A 291 -1.60 -11.06 -14.02
CA LYS A 291 -1.36 -12.50 -14.18
C LYS A 291 -2.45 -13.30 -13.48
N VAL A 292 -3.14 -14.14 -14.25
CA VAL A 292 -4.10 -15.10 -13.72
C VAL A 292 -3.33 -16.32 -13.20
N ARG A 293 -3.74 -16.87 -12.06
CA ARG A 293 -3.28 -18.16 -11.55
C ARG A 293 -4.42 -18.88 -10.82
N ASP A 294 -4.30 -20.16 -10.73
CA ASP A 294 -5.15 -21.00 -9.89
C ASP A 294 -4.41 -21.30 -8.58
N VAL A 295 -5.12 -21.17 -7.47
CA VAL A 295 -4.61 -21.43 -6.12
C VAL A 295 -5.31 -22.65 -5.58
N SER A 296 -4.56 -23.61 -5.03
CA SER A 296 -5.11 -24.83 -4.46
C SER A 296 -5.96 -24.52 -3.21
N VAL A 297 -7.16 -25.12 -3.14
CA VAL A 297 -8.10 -24.92 -2.03
C VAL A 297 -8.12 -26.20 -1.17
N PRO A 298 -7.55 -26.17 0.05
CA PRO A 298 -7.51 -27.31 0.91
C PRO A 298 -8.89 -27.63 1.50
N SER A 299 -9.15 -28.91 1.78
CA SER A 299 -10.41 -29.39 2.37
C SER A 299 -10.74 -28.70 3.71
N ALA A 300 -9.73 -28.34 4.50
CA ALA A 300 -9.90 -27.62 5.75
C ALA A 300 -10.64 -26.26 5.59
N LEU A 301 -10.58 -25.65 4.41
CA LEU A 301 -11.29 -24.39 4.13
C LEU A 301 -12.77 -24.61 3.78
N SER A 302 -13.19 -25.84 3.48
CA SER A 302 -14.55 -26.16 3.00
C SER A 302 -15.64 -25.75 4.00
N ALA A 303 -15.43 -25.96 5.29
CA ALA A 303 -16.38 -25.58 6.33
C ALA A 303 -16.65 -24.07 6.32
N TYR A 304 -15.62 -23.24 6.20
CA TYR A 304 -15.74 -21.78 6.14
C TYR A 304 -16.41 -21.28 4.86
N ILE A 305 -16.14 -21.96 3.74
CA ILE A 305 -16.80 -21.70 2.45
C ILE A 305 -18.31 -22.00 2.59
N GLN A 306 -18.69 -23.16 3.10
CA GLN A 306 -20.07 -23.58 3.27
C GLN A 306 -20.85 -22.69 4.24
N ARG A 307 -20.25 -22.32 5.39
CA ARG A 307 -20.83 -21.36 6.34
C ARG A 307 -21.15 -20.04 5.66
N TYR A 308 -20.18 -19.49 4.94
CA TYR A 308 -20.36 -18.21 4.26
C TYR A 308 -21.34 -18.31 3.10
N GLN A 309 -21.40 -19.44 2.37
CA GLN A 309 -22.41 -19.67 1.34
C GLN A 309 -23.82 -19.71 1.93
N ALA A 310 -24.04 -20.42 3.03
CA ALA A 310 -25.32 -20.46 3.72
C ALA A 310 -25.79 -19.07 4.12
N TYR A 311 -24.92 -18.30 4.79
CA TYR A 311 -25.19 -16.91 5.14
C TYR A 311 -25.56 -16.04 3.92
N ARG A 312 -24.85 -16.22 2.80
CA ARG A 312 -25.09 -15.44 1.56
C ARG A 312 -26.41 -15.82 0.89
N THR A 313 -26.78 -17.10 0.92
CA THR A 313 -28.06 -17.61 0.37
C THR A 313 -29.25 -17.09 1.19
N GLU A 314 -29.11 -17.04 2.50
CA GLU A 314 -30.13 -16.47 3.37
C GLU A 314 -30.40 -14.99 3.11
N LEU A 315 -29.31 -14.21 2.89
CA LEU A 315 -29.41 -12.77 2.60
C LEU A 315 -29.86 -12.44 1.19
N ASN A 316 -29.65 -13.34 0.24
CA ASN A 316 -29.94 -13.10 -1.18
C ASN A 316 -30.34 -14.42 -1.86
N PRO A 317 -31.62 -14.62 -2.13
CA PRO A 317 -32.12 -15.81 -2.83
C PRO A 317 -31.53 -16.01 -4.23
N ASP A 318 -31.12 -14.92 -4.90
CA ASP A 318 -30.46 -14.96 -6.23
C ASP A 318 -28.94 -15.22 -6.15
N PHE A 319 -28.45 -15.62 -4.96
CA PHE A 319 -27.06 -15.96 -4.80
C PHE A 319 -26.65 -17.15 -5.67
N GLY A 320 -25.58 -16.99 -6.48
CA GLY A 320 -25.12 -18.01 -7.41
C GLY A 320 -23.72 -17.74 -7.95
N ALA A 321 -23.35 -18.50 -8.97
CA ALA A 321 -21.99 -18.50 -9.54
C ALA A 321 -21.47 -17.12 -9.95
N ASN A 322 -22.32 -16.24 -10.45
CA ASN A 322 -21.94 -14.88 -10.86
C ASN A 322 -21.94 -13.86 -9.72
N SER A 323 -22.42 -14.24 -8.53
CA SER A 323 -22.40 -13.36 -7.37
C SER A 323 -20.96 -13.02 -6.97
N ALA A 324 -20.76 -11.77 -6.51
CA ALA A 324 -19.46 -11.34 -6.00
C ALA A 324 -18.99 -12.28 -4.87
N LEU A 325 -17.71 -12.68 -4.92
CA LEU A 325 -17.11 -13.59 -3.92
C LEU A 325 -17.25 -13.01 -2.51
N VAL A 326 -16.95 -11.73 -2.34
CA VAL A 326 -17.23 -10.96 -1.12
C VAL A 326 -18.07 -9.75 -1.50
N ALA A 327 -19.37 -9.80 -1.26
CA ALA A 327 -20.30 -8.73 -1.61
C ALA A 327 -20.25 -7.55 -0.65
N LYS A 328 -20.57 -6.37 -1.16
CA LYS A 328 -20.85 -5.18 -0.34
C LYS A 328 -22.03 -5.41 0.59
N THR A 329 -22.05 -4.71 1.71
CA THR A 329 -23.18 -4.72 2.64
C THR A 329 -24.38 -3.98 2.06
N ARG A 330 -24.13 -2.93 1.26
CA ARG A 330 -25.16 -2.13 0.59
C ARG A 330 -24.74 -1.94 -0.88
N GLY A 331 -25.73 -2.09 -1.77
CA GLY A 331 -25.51 -1.98 -3.22
C GLY A 331 -24.89 -3.23 -3.85
N ALA A 332 -24.83 -3.23 -5.18
CA ALA A 332 -24.30 -4.35 -5.98
C ALA A 332 -22.78 -4.40 -6.01
N GLY A 333 -22.23 -5.58 -6.33
CA GLY A 333 -20.81 -5.82 -6.59
C GLY A 333 -20.00 -6.24 -5.37
N GLY A 334 -18.70 -6.36 -5.58
CA GLY A 334 -17.71 -6.81 -4.59
C GLY A 334 -17.12 -5.67 -3.76
N MET A 335 -16.43 -6.04 -2.69
CA MET A 335 -15.76 -5.09 -1.80
C MET A 335 -14.45 -4.56 -2.37
N THR A 336 -14.11 -3.33 -2.06
CA THR A 336 -12.79 -2.74 -2.31
C THR A 336 -11.76 -3.26 -1.31
N SER A 337 -10.47 -3.19 -1.68
CA SER A 337 -9.37 -3.56 -0.76
C SER A 337 -9.39 -2.78 0.57
N ARG A 338 -9.90 -1.54 0.57
CA ARG A 338 -10.05 -0.74 1.80
C ARG A 338 -11.11 -1.31 2.73
N GLN A 339 -12.25 -1.71 2.18
CA GLN A 339 -13.34 -2.35 2.95
C GLN A 339 -12.90 -3.70 3.52
N LEU A 340 -12.24 -4.54 2.70
CA LEU A 340 -11.72 -5.83 3.14
C LEU A 340 -10.71 -5.69 4.30
N ARG A 341 -9.77 -4.72 4.20
CA ARG A 341 -8.83 -4.46 5.30
C ARG A 341 -9.53 -4.05 6.60
N ARG A 342 -10.61 -3.26 6.49
CA ARG A 342 -11.37 -2.85 7.68
C ARG A 342 -12.06 -4.05 8.34
N ILE A 343 -12.59 -4.97 7.55
CA ILE A 343 -13.25 -6.18 8.07
C ILE A 343 -12.23 -7.11 8.74
N VAL A 344 -11.08 -7.35 8.09
CA VAL A 344 -10.02 -8.16 8.72
C VAL A 344 -9.49 -7.49 10.00
N GLN A 345 -9.47 -6.15 10.05
CA GLN A 345 -9.10 -5.45 11.27
C GLN A 345 -10.07 -5.73 12.41
N GLN A 346 -11.35 -5.80 12.16
CA GLN A 346 -12.34 -6.20 13.18
C GLN A 346 -12.02 -7.59 13.75
N GLY A 347 -11.58 -8.53 12.90
CA GLY A 347 -11.13 -9.84 13.37
C GLY A 347 -9.92 -9.79 14.29
N PHE A 348 -8.92 -8.95 13.95
CA PHE A 348 -7.77 -8.74 14.83
C PHE A 348 -8.15 -8.03 16.13
N ASP A 349 -9.09 -7.10 16.09
CA ASP A 349 -9.56 -6.40 17.27
C ASP A 349 -10.30 -7.36 18.23
N LEU A 350 -11.10 -8.30 17.72
CA LEU A 350 -11.71 -9.37 18.50
C LEU A 350 -10.67 -10.26 19.19
N GLY A 351 -9.66 -10.71 18.44
CA GLY A 351 -8.56 -11.50 18.99
C GLY A 351 -7.75 -10.71 20.04
N TYR A 352 -7.50 -9.42 19.80
CA TYR A 352 -6.81 -8.54 20.74
C TYR A 352 -7.56 -8.45 22.08
N GLU A 353 -8.86 -8.15 22.05
CA GLU A 353 -9.66 -8.02 23.28
C GLU A 353 -9.69 -9.33 24.07
N ARG A 354 -9.81 -10.47 23.38
CA ARG A 354 -9.79 -11.77 24.02
C ARG A 354 -8.42 -12.07 24.65
N MET A 355 -7.31 -11.94 23.91
CA MET A 355 -5.97 -12.19 24.45
C MET A 355 -5.68 -11.30 25.66
N ARG A 356 -6.11 -10.04 25.61
CA ARG A 356 -5.97 -9.12 26.72
C ARG A 356 -6.76 -9.56 27.95
N SER A 357 -8.00 -10.00 27.75
CA SER A 357 -8.85 -10.48 28.86
C SER A 357 -8.34 -11.77 29.49
N GLU A 358 -7.61 -12.59 28.73
CA GLU A 358 -6.96 -13.82 29.16
C GLU A 358 -5.54 -13.58 29.73
N GLY A 359 -5.05 -12.33 29.77
CA GLY A 359 -3.77 -11.95 30.37
C GLY A 359 -2.56 -11.99 29.45
N PHE A 360 -2.72 -12.30 28.14
CA PHE A 360 -1.65 -12.31 27.14
C PHE A 360 -1.37 -10.91 26.57
N ASN A 361 -0.96 -9.97 27.43
CA ASN A 361 -0.84 -8.57 27.06
C ASN A 361 0.23 -8.27 26.01
N GLU A 362 1.38 -8.95 26.04
CA GLU A 362 2.47 -8.75 25.07
C GLU A 362 2.09 -9.26 23.70
N GLU A 363 1.52 -10.47 23.62
CA GLU A 363 1.04 -11.05 22.38
C GLU A 363 -0.13 -10.25 21.79
N ALA A 364 -1.02 -9.77 22.66
CA ALA A 364 -2.13 -8.90 22.25
C ALA A 364 -1.62 -7.60 21.63
N ALA A 365 -0.60 -6.95 22.22
CA ALA A 365 -0.05 -5.71 21.68
C ALA A 365 0.41 -5.85 20.22
N THR A 366 1.06 -6.96 19.89
CA THR A 366 1.48 -7.23 18.50
C THR A 366 0.32 -7.38 17.50
N LEU A 367 -0.87 -7.82 17.93
CA LEU A 367 -2.05 -7.89 17.04
C LEU A 367 -2.52 -6.51 16.58
N ARG A 368 -2.28 -5.45 17.34
CA ARG A 368 -2.60 -4.08 16.93
C ARG A 368 -1.81 -3.63 15.69
N GLU A 369 -0.60 -4.15 15.50
CA GLU A 369 0.20 -3.90 14.29
C GLU A 369 -0.21 -4.77 13.10
N ALA A 370 -0.92 -5.88 13.34
CA ALA A 370 -1.23 -6.86 12.32
C ALA A 370 -1.99 -6.27 11.13
N THR A 371 -1.69 -6.78 9.95
CA THR A 371 -2.31 -6.37 8.70
C THR A 371 -2.72 -7.59 7.89
N THR A 372 -3.55 -7.41 6.87
CA THR A 372 -3.91 -8.49 5.93
C THR A 372 -2.70 -9.22 5.33
N HIS A 373 -1.54 -8.54 5.25
CA HIS A 373 -0.33 -9.15 4.72
C HIS A 373 0.31 -10.15 5.71
N TRP A 374 0.12 -9.93 7.01
CA TRP A 374 0.56 -10.87 8.03
C TRP A 374 -0.14 -12.22 7.91
N LEU A 375 -1.43 -12.25 7.57
CA LEU A 375 -2.19 -13.49 7.35
C LEU A 375 -1.54 -14.35 6.25
N ARG A 376 -1.19 -13.73 5.12
CA ARG A 376 -0.49 -14.40 4.04
C ARG A 376 0.88 -14.93 4.48
N HIS A 377 1.63 -14.12 5.24
CA HIS A 377 2.93 -14.55 5.76
C HIS A 377 2.78 -15.67 6.79
N THR A 378 1.77 -15.62 7.65
CA THR A 378 1.47 -16.67 8.63
C THR A 378 1.21 -17.98 7.93
N GLY A 379 0.26 -18.05 6.98
CA GLY A 379 -0.06 -19.25 6.25
C GLY A 379 1.15 -19.82 5.51
N ALA A 380 1.83 -18.99 4.73
CA ALA A 380 2.99 -19.43 3.97
C ALA A 380 4.16 -19.91 4.87
N SER A 381 4.38 -19.26 6.03
CA SER A 381 5.44 -19.68 6.97
C SER A 381 5.12 -20.98 7.71
N GLN A 382 3.84 -21.25 7.98
CA GLN A 382 3.42 -22.51 8.60
C GLN A 382 3.56 -23.69 7.64
N ASP A 383 3.27 -23.48 6.37
CA ASP A 383 3.21 -24.58 5.38
C ASP A 383 4.55 -24.86 4.69
N ILE A 384 5.55 -23.97 4.83
CA ILE A 384 6.84 -24.12 4.12
C ILE A 384 7.61 -25.37 4.50
N ALA A 385 7.42 -25.88 5.70
CA ALA A 385 8.07 -27.11 6.16
C ALA A 385 7.45 -28.38 5.57
N THR A 386 6.20 -28.33 5.09
CA THR A 386 5.41 -29.48 4.67
C THR A 386 5.06 -29.49 3.19
N ARG A 387 5.07 -28.32 2.52
CA ARG A 387 4.71 -28.16 1.11
C ARG A 387 5.94 -27.95 0.23
N PRO A 388 6.00 -28.55 -0.98
CA PRO A 388 7.06 -28.28 -1.94
C PRO A 388 7.13 -26.77 -2.27
N LEU A 389 8.35 -26.20 -2.22
CA LEU A 389 8.60 -24.79 -2.43
C LEU A 389 8.05 -24.24 -3.76
N LYS A 390 8.12 -25.08 -4.81
CA LYS A 390 7.58 -24.75 -6.14
C LYS A 390 6.06 -24.54 -6.08
N HIS A 391 5.33 -25.46 -5.47
CA HIS A 391 3.87 -25.37 -5.34
C HIS A 391 3.46 -24.13 -4.52
N MET A 392 4.21 -23.84 -3.48
CA MET A 392 3.99 -22.60 -2.70
C MET A 392 4.28 -21.35 -3.51
N ALA A 393 5.35 -21.34 -4.31
CA ALA A 393 5.68 -20.19 -5.16
C ALA A 393 4.58 -19.95 -6.19
N ASP A 394 4.02 -20.99 -6.77
CA ASP A 394 2.91 -20.92 -7.73
C ASP A 394 1.64 -20.37 -7.04
N ASP A 395 1.22 -20.91 -5.89
CA ASP A 395 0.07 -20.42 -5.12
C ASP A 395 0.28 -18.97 -4.63
N LEU A 396 1.48 -18.62 -4.22
CA LEU A 396 1.84 -17.26 -3.84
C LEU A 396 1.89 -16.29 -5.04
N GLY A 397 2.05 -16.80 -6.26
CA GLY A 397 2.25 -15.99 -7.46
C GLY A 397 3.54 -15.19 -7.39
N HIS A 398 4.64 -15.83 -7.01
CA HIS A 398 5.98 -15.27 -7.07
C HIS A 398 6.60 -15.54 -8.43
N ALA A 399 7.27 -14.53 -9.00
CA ALA A 399 7.89 -14.66 -10.32
C ALA A 399 9.12 -15.59 -10.31
N SER A 400 9.71 -15.84 -9.13
CA SER A 400 10.83 -16.78 -8.95
C SER A 400 10.74 -17.47 -7.59
N MET A 401 11.21 -18.72 -7.53
CA MET A 401 11.34 -19.48 -6.28
C MET A 401 12.27 -18.78 -5.29
N GLY A 402 13.30 -18.07 -5.76
CA GLY A 402 14.20 -17.28 -4.92
C GLY A 402 13.50 -16.21 -4.09
N THR A 403 12.36 -15.68 -4.56
CA THR A 403 11.55 -14.75 -3.76
C THR A 403 10.87 -15.46 -2.59
N THR A 404 10.38 -16.68 -2.80
CA THR A 404 9.75 -17.48 -1.74
C THR A 404 10.82 -17.92 -0.74
N ASP A 405 11.95 -18.39 -1.22
CA ASP A 405 13.12 -18.78 -0.43
C ASP A 405 13.60 -17.62 0.46
N GLN A 406 13.92 -16.48 -0.11
CA GLN A 406 14.40 -15.30 0.64
C GLN A 406 13.40 -14.75 1.66
N VAL A 407 12.10 -14.92 1.41
CA VAL A 407 11.06 -14.37 2.28
C VAL A 407 10.68 -15.36 3.37
N TYR A 408 10.58 -16.65 3.10
CA TYR A 408 9.98 -17.62 4.05
C TYR A 408 10.97 -18.60 4.65
N ILE A 409 12.13 -18.88 4.03
CA ILE A 409 13.19 -19.76 4.58
C ILE A 409 14.16 -18.98 5.50
N GLN A 410 13.81 -17.81 5.99
CA GLN A 410 14.53 -17.30 7.15
C GLN A 410 14.26 -18.25 8.31
N SER A 411 15.27 -19.09 8.60
CA SER A 411 15.22 -20.06 9.70
C SER A 411 14.72 -19.37 10.96
N ASP A 412 13.67 -19.92 11.57
CA ASP A 412 13.24 -19.51 12.89
C ASP A 412 14.49 -19.52 13.80
N MET A 413 14.77 -18.40 14.46
CA MET A 413 15.94 -18.31 15.32
C MET A 413 15.92 -19.41 16.41
N LYS A 414 14.74 -19.85 16.86
CA LYS A 414 14.58 -20.96 17.80
C LYS A 414 14.99 -22.30 17.18
N GLU A 415 14.56 -22.59 15.94
CA GLU A 415 14.96 -23.80 15.23
C GLU A 415 16.44 -23.79 14.88
N ARG A 416 16.96 -22.63 14.49
CA ARG A 416 18.38 -22.44 14.23
C ARG A 416 19.23 -22.65 15.48
N ALA A 417 18.79 -22.18 16.66
CA ALA A 417 19.44 -22.41 17.94
C ALA A 417 19.42 -23.90 18.28
N LYS A 418 18.25 -24.57 18.21
CA LYS A 418 18.11 -26.00 18.45
C LYS A 418 18.99 -26.85 17.51
N SER A 419 19.07 -26.51 16.23
CA SER A 419 19.95 -27.21 15.31
C SER A 419 21.43 -26.95 15.61
N GLY A 420 21.73 -25.75 16.13
CA GLY A 420 23.08 -25.37 16.56
C GLY A 420 23.60 -26.14 17.77
N GLU A 421 22.72 -26.51 18.71
CA GLU A 421 23.08 -27.32 19.89
C GLU A 421 23.63 -28.72 19.52
N LYS A 422 23.28 -29.24 18.36
CA LYS A 422 23.75 -30.55 17.85
C LYS A 422 25.12 -30.48 17.18
N ARG A 423 25.77 -29.34 17.11
CA ARG A 423 27.12 -29.23 16.55
C ARG A 423 28.15 -29.83 17.51
N LYS A 424 28.98 -30.67 16.97
CA LYS A 424 30.13 -31.19 17.72
C LYS A 424 31.27 -30.18 17.64
N VAL A 425 32.01 -30.04 18.77
CA VAL A 425 33.26 -29.29 18.85
C VAL A 425 34.39 -30.10 18.22
#